data_5905b92d7eba2e672aded120c6e6051a
#
_entry.id   5905b92d7eba2e672aded120c6e6051a
#
_cell.length_a   1.000
_cell.length_b   1.000
_cell.length_c   1.000
_cell.angle_alpha   90.00
_cell.angle_beta   90.00
_cell.angle_gamma   90.00
#
_symmetry.space_group_name_H-M   'P 1'
#
loop_
_entity.id
_entity.type
_entity.pdbx_description
1 polymer ?
#
loop_
_entity_poly.entity_id
_entity_poly.type
_entity_poly.pdbx_seq_one_letter_code
_entity_poly.pdbx_strand_id
1 'polypeptide(L)'
;MNTLQPHHPQQCQHLMSVTARPADVFVRGEGAWLWDQAGRRYLDWLQGWAVNALGHCPAVITQALQTQSTQLLTPSPALYNLPSLELAQRLCALSGFDQVFFGSTGAEANEGAIKLARKWGRTGGRNGERAARREAGAGAFEIITFDNAFHGRNLATMAASGKAGWDALFPPNLPGFAKATLNDLASVHRV
;
A
#
# COMPACT_ATOMS: atom_id res chain seq x y z
N MET A 1 -24.47 -26.72 -13.41
CA MET A 1 -23.60 -25.55 -13.10
C MET A 1 -22.39 -25.65 -14.01
N ASN A 2 -22.35 -24.85 -15.06
CA ASN A 2 -21.27 -24.86 -16.06
C ASN A 2 -20.10 -24.05 -15.47
N THR A 3 -19.10 -24.73 -14.95
CA THR A 3 -17.83 -24.08 -14.56
C THR A 3 -17.10 -23.70 -15.84
N LEU A 4 -17.26 -22.46 -16.26
CA LEU A 4 -16.39 -21.86 -17.27
C LEU A 4 -14.96 -21.91 -16.75
N GLN A 5 -14.17 -22.85 -17.25
CA GLN A 5 -12.73 -22.84 -17.07
C GLN A 5 -12.21 -21.56 -17.74
N PRO A 6 -11.54 -20.67 -17.02
CA PRO A 6 -10.97 -19.49 -17.66
C PRO A 6 -9.88 -19.96 -18.63
N HIS A 7 -10.11 -19.77 -19.92
CA HIS A 7 -9.08 -19.93 -20.94
C HIS A 7 -8.04 -18.83 -20.69
N HIS A 8 -6.96 -19.13 -19.98
CA HIS A 8 -5.84 -18.21 -19.88
C HIS A 8 -5.26 -17.97 -21.28
N PRO A 9 -5.13 -16.72 -21.73
CA PRO A 9 -4.45 -16.42 -22.98
C PRO A 9 -3.06 -17.05 -22.96
N GLN A 10 -2.59 -17.62 -24.07
CA GLN A 10 -1.23 -18.18 -24.16
C GLN A 10 -0.15 -17.19 -23.70
N GLN A 11 -0.41 -15.90 -23.86
CA GLN A 11 0.48 -14.82 -23.39
C GLN A 11 0.65 -14.75 -21.85
N CYS A 12 -0.25 -15.37 -21.06
CA CYS A 12 -0.19 -15.34 -19.60
C CYS A 12 0.62 -16.50 -19.00
N GLN A 13 1.09 -17.45 -19.80
CA GLN A 13 1.83 -18.64 -19.31
C GLN A 13 3.15 -18.29 -18.59
N HIS A 14 3.73 -17.11 -18.85
CA HIS A 14 4.95 -16.62 -18.20
C HIS A 14 4.67 -15.78 -16.93
N LEU A 15 3.40 -15.52 -16.60
CA LEU A 15 3.03 -14.84 -15.37
C LEU A 15 2.73 -15.85 -14.26
N MET A 16 3.39 -15.69 -13.11
CA MET A 16 3.08 -16.50 -11.94
C MET A 16 1.61 -16.31 -11.55
N SER A 17 0.89 -17.42 -11.36
CA SER A 17 -0.52 -17.43 -10.97
C SER A 17 -0.66 -17.21 -9.46
N VAL A 18 -0.57 -15.96 -9.03
CA VAL A 18 -0.74 -15.54 -7.62
C VAL A 18 -2.16 -15.07 -7.29
N THR A 19 -3.01 -14.89 -8.30
CA THR A 19 -4.42 -14.50 -8.16
C THR A 19 -5.19 -14.90 -9.41
N ALA A 20 -6.47 -15.21 -9.25
CA ALA A 20 -7.36 -15.44 -10.38
C ALA A 20 -7.55 -14.13 -11.17
N ARG A 21 -7.46 -14.21 -12.49
CA ARG A 21 -7.70 -13.09 -13.42
C ARG A 21 -8.66 -13.55 -14.51
N PRO A 22 -9.53 -12.65 -15.03
CA PRO A 22 -10.27 -12.92 -16.26
C PRO A 22 -9.29 -13.11 -17.44
N ALA A 23 -9.74 -13.82 -18.48
CA ALA A 23 -8.93 -14.09 -19.65
C ALA A 23 -8.80 -12.89 -20.59
N ASP A 24 -9.59 -11.85 -20.37
CA ASP A 24 -9.59 -10.66 -21.21
C ASP A 24 -8.28 -9.86 -21.02
N VAL A 25 -7.69 -9.45 -22.16
CA VAL A 25 -6.48 -8.63 -22.17
C VAL A 25 -6.84 -7.20 -22.57
N PHE A 26 -6.72 -6.29 -21.62
CA PHE A 26 -7.03 -4.88 -21.84
C PHE A 26 -5.82 -4.16 -22.46
N VAL A 27 -6.08 -3.36 -23.50
CA VAL A 27 -5.05 -2.68 -24.31
C VAL A 27 -5.21 -1.16 -24.37
N ARG A 28 -6.36 -0.64 -23.96
CA ARG A 28 -6.65 0.80 -23.96
C ARG A 28 -7.51 1.18 -22.76
N GLY A 29 -7.27 2.38 -22.22
CA GLY A 29 -8.12 3.02 -21.23
C GLY A 29 -8.30 4.51 -21.53
N GLU A 30 -9.51 5.05 -21.27
CA GLU A 30 -9.81 6.47 -21.41
C GLU A 30 -10.94 6.86 -20.44
N GLY A 31 -10.69 7.80 -19.55
CA GLY A 31 -11.63 8.14 -18.49
C GLY A 31 -12.03 6.92 -17.67
N ALA A 32 -13.31 6.60 -17.61
CA ALA A 32 -13.84 5.44 -16.89
C ALA A 32 -13.95 4.16 -17.74
N TRP A 33 -13.39 4.14 -18.95
CA TRP A 33 -13.58 3.06 -19.89
C TRP A 33 -12.30 2.31 -20.19
N LEU A 34 -12.42 0.98 -20.36
CA LEU A 34 -11.38 0.07 -20.83
C LEU A 34 -11.81 -0.60 -22.13
N TRP A 35 -10.83 -0.98 -22.96
CA TRP A 35 -11.02 -1.79 -24.16
C TRP A 35 -10.08 -2.97 -24.15
N ASP A 36 -10.61 -4.14 -24.49
CA ASP A 36 -9.83 -5.35 -24.67
C ASP A 36 -9.24 -5.46 -26.09
N GLN A 37 -8.44 -6.50 -26.31
CA GLN A 37 -7.85 -6.81 -27.62
C GLN A 37 -8.89 -7.06 -28.73
N ALA A 38 -10.10 -7.49 -28.39
CA ALA A 38 -11.19 -7.70 -29.33
C ALA A 38 -11.98 -6.41 -29.61
N GLY A 39 -11.59 -5.27 -29.03
CA GLY A 39 -12.24 -3.98 -29.19
C GLY A 39 -13.52 -3.83 -28.37
N ARG A 40 -13.86 -4.76 -27.49
CA ARG A 40 -15.01 -4.64 -26.59
C ARG A 40 -14.73 -3.61 -25.52
N ARG A 41 -15.73 -2.78 -25.23
CA ARG A 41 -15.65 -1.70 -24.24
C ARG A 41 -16.28 -2.10 -22.93
N TYR A 42 -15.61 -1.77 -21.82
CA TYR A 42 -16.04 -2.05 -20.46
C TYR A 42 -16.03 -0.77 -19.62
N LEU A 43 -17.05 -0.57 -18.79
CA LEU A 43 -17.03 0.46 -17.78
C LEU A 43 -16.20 -0.04 -16.58
N ASP A 44 -15.12 0.65 -16.25
CA ASP A 44 -14.21 0.26 -15.18
C ASP A 44 -14.67 0.84 -13.83
N TRP A 45 -15.37 0.01 -13.05
CA TRP A 45 -15.75 0.34 -11.68
C TRP A 45 -14.65 0.06 -10.65
N LEU A 46 -13.56 -0.60 -11.03
CA LEU A 46 -12.46 -0.91 -10.11
C LEU A 46 -11.44 0.22 -10.04
N GLN A 47 -11.21 0.91 -11.16
CA GLN A 47 -10.28 2.03 -11.27
C GLN A 47 -8.92 1.74 -10.59
N GLY A 48 -8.33 0.57 -10.87
CA GLY A 48 -7.07 0.14 -10.29
C GLY A 48 -7.11 0.02 -8.76
N TRP A 49 -8.15 -0.55 -8.17
CA TRP A 49 -8.44 -0.58 -6.73
C TRP A 49 -8.70 0.81 -6.15
N ALA A 50 -9.51 1.60 -6.86
CA ALA A 50 -9.93 2.94 -6.50
C ALA A 50 -8.77 3.98 -6.39
N VAL A 51 -7.65 3.74 -7.05
CA VAL A 51 -6.50 4.66 -7.07
C VAL A 51 -6.49 5.57 -8.29
N ASN A 52 -7.27 5.26 -9.32
CA ASN A 52 -7.33 5.97 -10.60
C ASN A 52 -8.36 7.11 -10.57
N ALA A 53 -8.26 8.00 -9.57
CA ALA A 53 -9.26 9.04 -9.29
C ALA A 53 -9.54 9.98 -10.48
N LEU A 54 -8.60 10.13 -11.40
CA LEU A 54 -8.75 10.96 -12.61
C LEU A 54 -9.15 10.14 -13.85
N GLY A 55 -9.37 8.84 -13.69
CA GLY A 55 -9.62 7.92 -14.78
C GLY A 55 -8.35 7.53 -15.54
N HIS A 56 -8.53 6.76 -16.62
CA HIS A 56 -7.44 6.30 -17.47
C HIS A 56 -6.92 7.42 -18.38
N CYS A 57 -5.62 7.51 -18.50
CA CYS A 57 -4.89 8.39 -19.42
C CYS A 57 -5.32 9.88 -19.40
N PRO A 58 -5.53 10.52 -18.23
CA PRO A 58 -5.88 11.93 -18.19
C PRO A 58 -4.73 12.78 -18.75
N ALA A 59 -5.06 13.78 -19.55
CA ALA A 59 -4.08 14.60 -20.25
C ALA A 59 -3.04 15.24 -19.33
N VAL A 60 -3.46 15.67 -18.13
CA VAL A 60 -2.57 16.29 -17.15
C VAL A 60 -1.44 15.35 -16.70
N ILE A 61 -1.73 14.07 -16.49
CA ILE A 61 -0.72 13.07 -16.10
C ILE A 61 0.14 12.70 -17.32
N THR A 62 -0.49 12.48 -18.48
CA THR A 62 0.21 12.10 -19.70
C THR A 62 1.24 13.16 -20.11
N GLN A 63 0.85 14.44 -20.08
CA GLN A 63 1.74 15.56 -20.39
C GLN A 63 2.88 15.70 -19.35
N ALA A 64 2.57 15.57 -18.07
CA ALA A 64 3.59 15.61 -17.01
C ALA A 64 4.63 14.50 -17.18
N LEU A 65 4.20 13.26 -17.48
CA LEU A 65 5.10 12.13 -17.75
C LEU A 65 5.95 12.36 -19.00
N GLN A 66 5.37 12.83 -20.09
CA GLN A 66 6.08 13.15 -21.34
C GLN A 66 7.16 14.20 -21.10
N THR A 67 6.85 15.27 -20.36
CA THR A 67 7.81 16.33 -20.04
C THR A 67 8.91 15.81 -19.11
N GLN A 68 8.56 15.19 -17.99
CA GLN A 68 9.52 14.75 -16.99
C GLN A 68 10.44 13.64 -17.49
N SER A 69 9.95 12.74 -18.35
CA SER A 69 10.74 11.64 -18.90
C SER A 69 11.94 12.09 -19.76
N THR A 70 11.88 13.29 -20.32
CA THR A 70 12.98 13.89 -21.09
C THR A 70 14.02 14.65 -20.25
N GLN A 71 13.73 14.86 -18.96
CA GLN A 71 14.60 15.62 -18.05
C GLN A 71 15.34 14.71 -17.07
N LEU A 72 14.60 13.95 -16.28
CA LEU A 72 15.16 13.09 -15.26
C LEU A 72 14.14 12.00 -14.89
N LEU A 73 14.52 10.72 -15.01
CA LEU A 73 13.67 9.58 -14.64
C LEU A 73 13.89 9.20 -13.17
N THR A 74 15.06 8.68 -12.84
CA THR A 74 15.32 8.12 -11.51
C THR A 74 16.75 8.45 -11.05
N PRO A 75 16.93 9.48 -10.23
CA PRO A 75 18.20 9.69 -9.56
C PRO A 75 18.36 8.68 -8.41
N SER A 76 19.60 8.53 -7.91
CA SER A 76 19.83 7.74 -6.69
C SER A 76 18.94 8.25 -5.54
N PRO A 77 18.43 7.36 -4.65
CA PRO A 77 17.70 7.77 -3.45
C PRO A 77 18.51 8.71 -2.52
N ALA A 78 19.83 8.75 -2.67
CA ALA A 78 20.71 9.66 -1.95
C ALA A 78 20.68 11.10 -2.50
N LEU A 79 20.00 11.35 -3.62
CA LEU A 79 19.92 12.63 -4.27
C LEU A 79 18.49 13.19 -4.24
N TYR A 80 18.38 14.50 -4.12
CA TYR A 80 17.09 15.16 -4.24
C TYR A 80 16.71 15.35 -5.71
N ASN A 81 15.39 15.32 -5.98
CA ASN A 81 14.81 15.73 -7.25
C ASN A 81 13.67 16.72 -7.01
N LEU A 82 13.50 17.64 -7.93
CA LEU A 82 12.57 18.76 -7.77
C LEU A 82 11.11 18.29 -7.62
N PRO A 83 10.56 17.36 -8.45
CA PRO A 83 9.18 16.92 -8.30
C PRO A 83 8.85 16.34 -6.93
N SER A 84 9.76 15.58 -6.32
CA SER A 84 9.50 15.00 -4.99
C SER A 84 9.51 16.05 -3.88
N LEU A 85 10.41 17.07 -3.99
CA LEU A 85 10.45 18.16 -3.02
C LEU A 85 9.17 19.03 -3.09
N GLU A 86 8.72 19.37 -4.29
CA GLU A 86 7.50 20.14 -4.51
C GLU A 86 6.26 19.38 -4.00
N LEU A 87 6.17 18.06 -4.29
CA LEU A 87 5.08 17.22 -3.79
C LEU A 87 5.09 17.15 -2.27
N ALA A 88 6.27 16.94 -1.64
CA ALA A 88 6.39 16.91 -0.18
C ALA A 88 5.90 18.21 0.44
N GLN A 89 6.33 19.36 -0.10
CA GLN A 89 5.90 20.67 0.37
C GLN A 89 4.38 20.84 0.30
N ARG A 90 3.76 20.47 -0.82
CA ARG A 90 2.31 20.55 -1.00
C ARG A 90 1.55 19.63 -0.04
N LEU A 91 2.02 18.39 0.14
CA LEU A 91 1.40 17.44 1.06
C LEU A 91 1.50 17.91 2.51
N CYS A 92 2.64 18.44 2.96
CA CYS A 92 2.77 19.01 4.29
C CYS A 92 1.83 20.20 4.49
N ALA A 93 1.75 21.12 3.52
CA ALA A 93 0.85 22.27 3.60
C ALA A 93 -0.65 21.88 3.68
N LEU A 94 -1.06 20.82 3.00
CA LEU A 94 -2.45 20.35 2.98
C LEU A 94 -2.81 19.48 4.19
N SER A 95 -1.87 18.70 4.72
CA SER A 95 -2.13 17.71 5.78
C SER A 95 -1.86 18.25 7.19
N GLY A 96 -1.09 19.32 7.33
CA GLY A 96 -0.62 19.82 8.62
C GLY A 96 0.50 18.97 9.25
N PHE A 97 1.03 17.97 8.56
CA PHE A 97 2.22 17.23 8.97
C PHE A 97 3.50 17.94 8.53
N ASP A 98 4.59 17.78 9.30
CA ASP A 98 5.86 18.45 9.04
C ASP A 98 6.69 17.77 7.94
N GLN A 99 6.54 16.47 7.75
CA GLN A 99 7.39 15.67 6.87
C GLN A 99 6.61 14.56 6.17
N VAL A 100 7.08 14.16 5.00
CA VAL A 100 6.53 13.08 4.17
C VAL A 100 7.58 12.02 3.91
N PHE A 101 7.17 10.76 3.98
CA PHE A 101 7.93 9.61 3.50
C PHE A 101 7.25 9.05 2.26
N PHE A 102 8.00 8.90 1.16
CA PHE A 102 7.52 8.31 -0.08
C PHE A 102 7.89 6.84 -0.19
N GLY A 103 6.93 6.01 -0.54
CA GLY A 103 7.10 4.61 -0.93
C GLY A 103 6.48 4.37 -2.30
N SER A 104 6.85 3.29 -2.97
CA SER A 104 6.31 2.95 -4.29
C SER A 104 4.89 2.34 -4.20
N THR A 105 4.51 1.85 -3.03
CA THR A 105 3.22 1.20 -2.78
C THR A 105 2.68 1.54 -1.39
N GLY A 106 1.37 1.38 -1.19
CA GLY A 106 0.77 1.48 0.14
C GLY A 106 1.36 0.47 1.15
N ALA A 107 1.78 -0.71 0.69
CA ALA A 107 2.46 -1.69 1.54
C ALA A 107 3.81 -1.14 2.05
N GLU A 108 4.61 -0.51 1.20
CA GLU A 108 5.88 0.12 1.60
C GLU A 108 5.67 1.31 2.52
N ALA A 109 4.66 2.13 2.28
CA ALA A 109 4.29 3.22 3.17
C ALA A 109 3.92 2.70 4.57
N ASN A 110 3.11 1.64 4.66
CA ASN A 110 2.76 0.99 5.91
C ASN A 110 3.97 0.32 6.59
N GLU A 111 4.88 -0.32 5.84
CA GLU A 111 6.16 -0.81 6.40
C GLU A 111 7.00 0.33 7.00
N GLY A 112 7.04 1.48 6.35
CA GLY A 112 7.68 2.69 6.86
C GLY A 112 7.05 3.15 8.18
N ALA A 113 5.72 3.21 8.24
CA ALA A 113 4.96 3.57 9.44
C ALA A 113 5.20 2.59 10.60
N ILE A 114 5.19 1.27 10.34
CA ILE A 114 5.48 0.22 11.33
C ILE A 114 6.89 0.38 11.89
N LYS A 115 7.89 0.58 11.03
CA LYS A 115 9.29 0.81 11.45
C LYS A 115 9.43 2.08 12.30
N LEU A 116 8.78 3.16 11.87
CA LEU A 116 8.81 4.43 12.60
C LEU A 116 8.17 4.29 13.98
N ALA A 117 6.99 3.68 14.07
CA ALA A 117 6.28 3.44 15.33
C ALA A 117 7.12 2.59 16.30
N ARG A 118 7.70 1.49 15.81
CA ARG A 118 8.58 0.62 16.62
C ARG A 118 9.86 1.32 17.06
N LYS A 119 10.49 2.11 16.18
CA LYS A 119 11.68 2.90 16.54
C LYS A 119 11.33 3.92 17.62
N TRP A 120 10.23 4.65 17.43
CA TRP A 120 9.75 5.65 18.40
C TRP A 120 9.41 5.00 19.76
N GLY A 121 8.71 3.87 19.76
CA GLY A 121 8.38 3.13 20.97
C GLY A 121 9.62 2.65 21.76
N ARG A 122 10.68 2.23 21.05
CA ARG A 122 11.94 1.81 21.67
C ARG A 122 12.74 2.98 22.24
N THR A 123 12.74 4.13 21.59
CA THR A 123 13.49 5.31 22.05
C THR A 123 12.77 6.10 23.14
N GLY A 124 11.55 5.70 23.52
CA GLY A 124 10.78 6.39 24.56
C GLY A 124 10.13 7.69 24.12
N GLY A 125 10.01 7.93 22.83
CA GLY A 125 9.43 9.14 22.27
C GLY A 125 10.38 10.34 22.32
N ARG A 126 9.84 11.55 22.16
CA ARG A 126 10.62 12.81 22.06
C ARG A 126 11.54 13.08 23.26
N ASN A 127 11.17 12.65 24.45
CA ASN A 127 11.84 13.06 25.69
C ASN A 127 12.57 11.91 26.40
N GLY A 128 12.63 10.68 25.86
CA GLY A 128 13.26 9.53 26.52
C GLY A 128 12.58 9.09 27.84
N GLU A 129 11.57 9.81 28.32
CA GLU A 129 10.94 9.62 29.63
C GLU A 129 10.26 8.26 29.80
N ARG A 130 9.78 7.66 28.70
CA ARG A 130 9.16 6.33 28.73
C ARG A 130 10.19 5.19 28.69
N ALA A 131 11.38 5.43 28.15
CA ALA A 131 12.46 4.45 28.14
C ALA A 131 13.01 4.20 29.55
N ALA A 132 13.05 5.24 30.40
CA ALA A 132 13.48 5.14 31.77
C ALA A 132 12.51 4.37 32.69
N ARG A 133 11.27 4.19 32.30
CA ARG A 133 10.22 3.48 33.06
C ARG A 133 10.06 2.01 32.69
N ARG A 134 10.75 1.50 31.67
CA ARG A 134 10.72 0.09 31.28
C ARG A 134 12.07 -0.53 31.50
N GLU A 135 12.07 -1.65 32.21
CA GLU A 135 13.26 -2.48 32.41
C GLU A 135 13.99 -2.74 31.10
N ALA A 136 15.29 -2.67 31.11
CA ALA A 136 16.15 -2.80 29.96
C ALA A 136 15.80 -4.05 29.12
N GLY A 137 15.27 -3.83 27.91
CA GLY A 137 14.97 -4.90 26.96
C GLY A 137 13.56 -4.92 26.39
N ALA A 138 12.54 -4.37 27.05
CA ALA A 138 11.14 -4.40 26.60
C ALA A 138 10.66 -3.02 26.11
N GLY A 139 11.22 -2.53 25.00
CA GLY A 139 10.67 -1.35 24.33
C GLY A 139 9.27 -1.61 23.75
N ALA A 140 8.40 -0.60 23.71
CA ALA A 140 7.09 -0.72 23.07
C ALA A 140 7.26 -0.97 21.58
N PHE A 141 6.94 -2.17 21.12
CA PHE A 141 7.01 -2.57 19.71
C PHE A 141 5.67 -3.07 19.18
N GLU A 142 4.71 -3.28 20.06
CA GLU A 142 3.37 -3.75 19.71
C GLU A 142 2.54 -2.62 19.10
N ILE A 143 1.77 -2.99 18.09
CA ILE A 143 0.90 -2.11 17.34
C ILE A 143 -0.49 -2.74 17.31
N ILE A 144 -1.51 -1.99 17.71
CA ILE A 144 -2.90 -2.42 17.60
C ILE A 144 -3.35 -2.17 16.17
N THR A 145 -3.95 -3.20 15.58
CA THR A 145 -4.61 -3.14 14.27
C THR A 145 -6.02 -3.72 14.38
N PHE A 146 -6.84 -3.59 13.34
CA PHE A 146 -8.23 -4.03 13.40
C PHE A 146 -8.47 -5.31 12.61
N ASP A 147 -9.42 -6.11 13.10
CA ASP A 147 -9.96 -7.26 12.37
C ASP A 147 -10.48 -6.82 11.00
N ASN A 148 -10.29 -7.65 9.99
CA ASN A 148 -10.64 -7.41 8.59
C ASN A 148 -9.93 -6.21 7.92
N ALA A 149 -9.00 -5.54 8.60
CA ALA A 149 -8.20 -4.48 8.00
C ALA A 149 -7.23 -5.04 6.96
N PHE A 150 -6.87 -4.19 5.99
CA PHE A 150 -5.86 -4.46 4.98
C PHE A 150 -4.74 -3.43 5.06
N HIS A 151 -3.50 -3.91 5.22
CA HIS A 151 -2.32 -3.04 5.33
C HIS A 151 -1.27 -3.28 4.22
N GLY A 152 -1.44 -4.31 3.42
CA GLY A 152 -0.51 -4.68 2.35
C GLY A 152 -0.19 -6.18 2.34
N ARG A 153 0.71 -6.57 1.44
CA ARG A 153 1.08 -7.99 1.24
C ARG A 153 2.56 -8.28 1.47
N ASN A 154 3.32 -7.35 2.07
CA ASN A 154 4.64 -7.64 2.63
C ASN A 154 4.48 -8.36 3.97
N LEU A 155 5.50 -9.06 4.47
CA LEU A 155 5.37 -9.91 5.66
C LEU A 155 4.87 -9.14 6.90
N ALA A 156 5.39 -7.94 7.16
CA ALA A 156 4.92 -7.15 8.30
C ALA A 156 3.51 -6.59 8.07
N THR A 157 3.19 -6.12 6.89
CA THR A 157 1.85 -5.62 6.57
C THR A 157 0.81 -6.73 6.48
N MET A 158 1.19 -7.96 6.13
CA MET A 158 0.32 -9.14 6.25
C MET A 158 0.03 -9.49 7.70
N ALA A 159 1.05 -9.50 8.56
CA ALA A 159 0.88 -9.73 10.00
C ALA A 159 0.03 -8.62 10.65
N ALA A 160 0.15 -7.37 10.19
CA ALA A 160 -0.71 -6.27 10.60
C ALA A 160 -2.16 -6.41 10.11
N SER A 161 -2.39 -7.05 8.95
CA SER A 161 -3.72 -7.23 8.37
C SER A 161 -4.55 -8.23 9.18
N GLY A 162 -5.85 -7.97 9.34
CA GLY A 162 -6.77 -8.79 10.12
C GLY A 162 -7.66 -9.70 9.26
N LYS A 163 -7.23 -10.08 8.06
CA LYS A 163 -8.02 -10.95 7.18
C LYS A 163 -7.95 -12.40 7.60
N ALA A 164 -9.09 -13.05 7.66
CA ALA A 164 -9.20 -14.45 8.04
C ALA A 164 -8.29 -15.35 7.18
N GLY A 165 -7.54 -16.24 7.81
CA GLY A 165 -6.66 -17.21 7.17
C GLY A 165 -5.31 -16.65 6.67
N TRP A 166 -5.08 -15.33 6.77
CA TRP A 166 -3.81 -14.75 6.31
C TRP A 166 -2.62 -15.08 7.20
N ASP A 167 -2.87 -15.31 8.47
CA ASP A 167 -1.91 -15.76 9.46
C ASP A 167 -1.33 -17.14 9.18
N ALA A 168 -2.06 -17.99 8.45
CA ALA A 168 -1.64 -19.33 8.08
C ALA A 168 -0.89 -19.40 6.72
N LEU A 169 -0.88 -18.32 5.92
CA LEU A 169 -0.32 -18.37 4.56
C LEU A 169 1.20 -18.46 4.53
N PHE A 170 1.90 -17.72 5.40
CA PHE A 170 3.36 -17.59 5.39
C PHE A 170 3.95 -17.58 6.80
N PRO A 171 3.79 -18.68 7.58
CA PRO A 171 4.35 -18.74 8.94
C PRO A 171 5.88 -18.84 8.91
N PRO A 172 6.59 -18.35 9.96
CA PRO A 172 6.04 -17.68 11.13
C PRO A 172 5.69 -16.21 10.86
N ASN A 173 4.57 -15.74 11.43
CA ASN A 173 4.17 -14.35 11.32
C ASN A 173 5.10 -13.43 12.12
N LEU A 174 5.28 -12.19 11.63
CA LEU A 174 6.00 -11.17 12.39
C LEU A 174 5.20 -10.82 13.67
N PRO A 175 5.80 -10.96 14.87
CA PRO A 175 5.11 -10.68 16.14
C PRO A 175 4.88 -9.19 16.38
N GLY A 176 4.01 -8.89 17.36
CA GLY A 176 3.77 -7.54 17.85
C GLY A 176 2.62 -6.81 17.14
N PHE A 177 1.63 -7.56 16.67
CA PHE A 177 0.35 -7.01 16.19
C PHE A 177 -0.80 -7.61 16.98
N ALA A 178 -1.44 -6.78 17.82
CA ALA A 178 -2.66 -7.11 18.52
C ALA A 178 -3.87 -6.72 17.66
N LYS A 179 -4.95 -7.52 17.70
CA LYS A 179 -6.15 -7.31 16.90
C LYS A 179 -7.30 -6.81 17.78
N ALA A 180 -7.90 -5.70 17.36
CA ALA A 180 -9.08 -5.13 18.00
C ALA A 180 -10.25 -5.11 17.00
N THR A 181 -11.46 -5.06 17.50
CA THR A 181 -12.66 -4.94 16.69
C THR A 181 -12.94 -3.47 16.38
N LEU A 182 -13.17 -3.14 15.11
CA LEU A 182 -13.48 -1.76 14.68
C LEU A 182 -14.78 -1.28 15.35
N ASN A 183 -14.78 -0.02 15.82
CA ASN A 183 -15.87 0.62 16.56
C ASN A 183 -16.18 -0.02 17.93
N ASP A 184 -15.31 -0.85 18.48
CA ASP A 184 -15.40 -1.37 19.85
C ASP A 184 -14.20 -0.90 20.68
N LEU A 185 -14.39 0.22 21.41
CA LEU A 185 -13.35 0.77 22.27
C LEU A 185 -12.95 -0.19 23.41
N ALA A 186 -13.90 -0.98 23.91
CA ALA A 186 -13.60 -1.98 24.94
C ALA A 186 -12.66 -3.08 24.38
N SER A 187 -12.81 -3.45 23.12
CA SER A 187 -11.87 -4.34 22.43
C SER A 187 -10.45 -3.78 22.38
N VAL A 188 -10.30 -2.47 22.11
CA VAL A 188 -8.97 -1.81 22.12
C VAL A 188 -8.33 -1.82 23.50
N HIS A 189 -9.13 -1.69 24.56
CA HIS A 189 -8.61 -1.75 25.94
C HIS A 189 -8.23 -3.17 26.42
N ARG A 190 -8.77 -4.22 25.77
CA ARG A 190 -8.47 -5.62 26.13
C ARG A 190 -7.15 -6.13 25.54
N VAL A 191 -6.68 -5.55 24.46
CA VAL A 191 -5.43 -5.91 23.77
C VAL A 191 -4.33 -4.92 24.08
#